data_c456f3a8dd8e9b7f07519be1fdcdd492
#
_entry.id   c456f3a8dd8e9b7f07519be1fdcdd492
#
_cell.length_a   1.000
_cell.length_b   1.000
_cell.length_c   1.000
_cell.angle_alpha   90.00
_cell.angle_beta   90.00
_cell.angle_gamma   90.00
#
_symmetry.space_group_name_H-M   'P 1'
#
loop_
_entity.id
_entity.type
_entity.pdbx_description
1 polymer ?
#
loop_
_entity_poly.entity_id
_entity_poly.type
_entity_poly.pdbx_seq_one_letter_code
_entity_poly.pdbx_strand_id
1 'polypeptide(L)'
;MINSPKDREKLYDDIREGCKVSFDGGICLSVDIKKNSYRELTNLVTEYIIKALKSYYDSEFEQDNFLVKYRDDILNLPNRTPNGAFYPKVENIKEYNKVQSLINDILVENNLVNQFSSFDLSTIRIVDGRESNADSRLSATTRLHSDAWAGHEGDAILTIGVLGDKTTSLEFNKIVGEVSHSFFETQHDYASASKLFKGHEYIGNLEFGNMTIFDHACLHRTIKSGGGLRVSIDIGVSLKASSGLLKNEKKGRNIKKIKIDDMLKVGKETLVEATETLEECYNRFKDDKYDKVPVSYIHNTINIG
;
A
#
# COMPACT_ATOMS: atom_id res chain seq x y z
N MET A 1 -18.70 0.72 -20.57
CA MET A 1 -18.20 1.12 -19.23
C MET A 1 -18.15 -0.12 -18.38
N ILE A 2 -16.99 -0.47 -17.83
CA ILE A 2 -16.84 -1.65 -16.95
C ILE A 2 -17.31 -1.22 -15.54
N ASN A 3 -18.61 -1.22 -15.32
CA ASN A 3 -19.24 -0.71 -14.12
C ASN A 3 -19.77 -1.82 -13.19
N SER A 4 -19.60 -3.10 -13.57
CA SER A 4 -19.94 -4.20 -12.69
C SER A 4 -18.70 -4.88 -12.14
N PRO A 5 -18.70 -5.36 -10.87
CA PRO A 5 -17.58 -6.15 -10.33
C PRO A 5 -17.23 -7.35 -11.23
N LYS A 6 -18.21 -7.99 -11.84
CA LYS A 6 -18.02 -9.14 -12.74
C LYS A 6 -17.31 -8.78 -14.05
N ASP A 7 -17.55 -7.59 -14.60
CA ASP A 7 -16.83 -7.14 -15.79
C ASP A 7 -15.37 -6.80 -15.46
N ARG A 8 -15.11 -6.38 -14.22
CA ARG A 8 -13.77 -6.08 -13.74
C ARG A 8 -12.91 -7.32 -13.54
N GLU A 9 -13.48 -8.48 -13.24
CA GLU A 9 -12.74 -9.75 -13.14
C GLU A 9 -11.95 -10.07 -14.42
N LYS A 10 -12.48 -9.71 -15.58
CA LYS A 10 -11.84 -9.91 -16.89
C LYS A 10 -10.55 -9.10 -17.06
N LEU A 11 -10.39 -7.98 -16.34
CA LEU A 11 -9.16 -7.19 -16.38
C LEU A 11 -7.94 -7.95 -15.82
N TYR A 12 -8.19 -9.02 -15.10
CA TYR A 12 -7.17 -9.85 -14.45
C TYR A 12 -6.84 -11.13 -15.20
N ASP A 13 -7.48 -11.37 -16.37
CA ASP A 13 -7.29 -12.61 -17.14
C ASP A 13 -5.82 -12.74 -17.62
N ASP A 14 -5.21 -11.65 -18.10
CA ASP A 14 -3.81 -11.64 -18.48
C ASP A 14 -2.86 -12.02 -17.31
N ILE A 15 -3.21 -11.64 -16.06
CA ILE A 15 -2.45 -12.04 -14.86
C ILE A 15 -2.62 -13.54 -14.62
N ARG A 16 -3.84 -14.07 -14.72
CA ARG A 16 -4.13 -15.50 -14.56
C ARG A 16 -3.38 -16.37 -15.57
N GLU A 17 -3.31 -15.90 -16.81
CA GLU A 17 -2.61 -16.60 -17.89
C GLU A 17 -1.09 -16.45 -17.84
N GLY A 18 -0.62 -15.26 -17.45
CA GLY A 18 0.81 -14.90 -17.50
C GLY A 18 1.61 -15.15 -16.23
N CYS A 19 0.96 -15.34 -15.09
CA CYS A 19 1.60 -15.48 -13.77
C CYS A 19 1.19 -16.76 -13.06
N LYS A 20 2.06 -17.25 -12.17
CA LYS A 20 1.71 -18.39 -11.31
C LYS A 20 0.84 -17.90 -10.13
N VAL A 21 -0.48 -17.83 -10.36
CA VAL A 21 -1.45 -17.45 -9.34
C VAL A 21 -1.59 -18.56 -8.32
N SER A 22 -1.42 -18.25 -7.03
CA SER A 22 -1.59 -19.19 -5.89
C SER A 22 -2.98 -19.09 -5.24
N PHE A 23 -3.64 -17.95 -5.42
CA PHE A 23 -5.03 -17.73 -4.98
C PHE A 23 -5.78 -16.88 -6.01
N ASP A 24 -7.02 -17.24 -6.33
CA ASP A 24 -7.92 -16.52 -7.23
C ASP A 24 -9.29 -16.29 -6.57
N GLY A 25 -9.54 -15.05 -6.18
CA GLY A 25 -10.83 -14.55 -5.66
C GLY A 25 -11.59 -13.66 -6.65
N GLY A 26 -11.31 -13.79 -7.95
CA GLY A 26 -11.92 -12.97 -9.01
C GLY A 26 -11.17 -11.63 -9.17
N ILE A 27 -11.53 -10.62 -8.40
CA ILE A 27 -10.90 -9.29 -8.41
C ILE A 27 -9.77 -9.15 -7.38
N CYS A 28 -9.35 -10.24 -6.76
CA CYS A 28 -8.26 -10.31 -5.80
C CYS A 28 -7.46 -11.59 -6.07
N LEU A 29 -6.22 -11.44 -6.48
CA LEU A 29 -5.33 -12.55 -6.85
C LEU A 29 -4.08 -12.52 -5.96
N SER A 30 -3.50 -13.68 -5.67
CA SER A 30 -2.19 -13.76 -5.02
C SER A 30 -1.19 -14.53 -5.88
N VAL A 31 0.06 -14.05 -5.87
CA VAL A 31 1.21 -14.64 -6.55
C VAL A 31 2.32 -14.86 -5.53
N ASP A 32 2.88 -16.06 -5.49
CA ASP A 32 3.91 -16.41 -4.51
C ASP A 32 5.23 -15.70 -4.84
N ILE A 33 5.87 -15.11 -3.84
CA ILE A 33 7.23 -14.58 -3.95
C ILE A 33 8.24 -15.71 -3.69
N LYS A 34 9.30 -15.78 -4.50
CA LYS A 34 10.38 -16.72 -4.23
C LYS A 34 10.95 -16.51 -2.84
N LYS A 35 11.16 -17.60 -2.09
CA LYS A 35 11.61 -17.58 -0.69
C LYS A 35 12.86 -16.73 -0.45
N ASN A 36 13.82 -16.73 -1.38
CA ASN A 36 15.05 -15.95 -1.26
C ASN A 36 14.77 -14.45 -1.43
N SER A 37 14.03 -14.06 -2.46
CA SER A 37 13.63 -12.67 -2.73
C SER A 37 12.77 -12.13 -1.59
N TYR A 38 11.86 -12.94 -1.02
CA TYR A 38 11.07 -12.55 0.14
C TYR A 38 11.93 -12.33 1.39
N ARG A 39 12.90 -13.22 1.66
CA ARG A 39 13.81 -13.05 2.81
C ARG A 39 14.66 -11.78 2.66
N GLU A 40 15.17 -11.51 1.46
CA GLU A 40 15.92 -10.29 1.18
C GLU A 40 15.04 -9.04 1.35
N LEU A 41 13.80 -9.07 0.86
CA LEU A 41 12.85 -7.97 1.05
C LEU A 41 12.60 -7.69 2.54
N THR A 42 12.43 -8.75 3.33
CA THR A 42 12.27 -8.65 4.79
C THR A 42 13.47 -7.96 5.44
N ASN A 43 14.70 -8.32 5.04
CA ASN A 43 15.92 -7.72 5.57
C ASN A 43 16.03 -6.23 5.19
N LEU A 44 15.80 -5.90 3.91
CA LEU A 44 15.90 -4.50 3.44
C LEU A 44 14.84 -3.61 4.09
N VAL A 45 13.62 -4.09 4.28
CA VAL A 45 12.56 -3.34 4.98
C VAL A 45 12.92 -3.16 6.46
N THR A 46 13.52 -4.16 7.10
CA THR A 46 14.04 -4.05 8.46
C THR A 46 15.12 -2.98 8.56
N GLU A 47 16.12 -3.00 7.66
CA GLU A 47 17.18 -1.98 7.58
C GLU A 47 16.60 -0.58 7.41
N TYR A 48 15.61 -0.42 6.54
CA TYR A 48 14.95 0.85 6.26
C TYR A 48 14.28 1.45 7.51
N ILE A 49 13.55 0.63 8.28
CA ILE A 49 12.88 1.07 9.51
C ILE A 49 13.91 1.37 10.62
N ILE A 50 14.88 0.49 10.82
CA ILE A 50 15.93 0.67 11.84
C ILE A 50 16.78 1.91 11.53
N LYS A 51 17.06 2.19 10.26
CA LYS A 51 17.78 3.41 9.87
C LYS A 51 17.03 4.67 10.29
N ALA A 52 15.71 4.70 10.11
CA ALA A 52 14.90 5.84 10.59
C ALA A 52 14.94 5.97 12.13
N LEU A 53 14.82 4.85 12.87
CA LEU A 53 14.92 4.84 14.33
C LEU A 53 16.27 5.39 14.80
N LYS A 54 17.37 4.84 14.29
CA LYS A 54 18.73 5.27 14.64
C LYS A 54 18.95 6.76 14.39
N SER A 55 18.49 7.24 13.24
CA SER A 55 18.69 8.63 12.87
C SER A 55 17.80 9.60 13.68
N TYR A 56 16.59 9.20 14.04
CA TYR A 56 15.68 10.08 14.77
C TYR A 56 15.98 10.15 16.27
N TYR A 57 16.32 9.00 16.90
CA TYR A 57 16.57 8.92 18.34
C TYR A 57 18.06 9.05 18.71
N ASP A 58 18.95 9.15 17.71
CA ASP A 58 20.43 9.18 17.91
C ASP A 58 20.91 8.03 18.84
N SER A 59 20.39 6.82 18.57
CA SER A 59 20.60 5.64 19.44
C SER A 59 20.79 4.38 18.61
N GLU A 60 21.40 3.36 19.20
CA GLU A 60 21.53 2.04 18.57
C GLU A 60 20.27 1.20 18.76
N PHE A 61 19.83 0.55 17.69
CA PHE A 61 18.67 -0.34 17.66
C PHE A 61 19.08 -1.70 17.09
N GLU A 62 18.75 -2.76 17.81
CA GLU A 62 19.01 -4.13 17.40
C GLU A 62 17.97 -4.59 16.38
N GLN A 63 18.37 -5.47 15.47
CA GLN A 63 17.45 -6.01 14.46
C GLN A 63 16.55 -7.13 15.00
N ASP A 64 17.04 -7.87 15.99
CA ASP A 64 16.29 -9.00 16.55
C ASP A 64 15.04 -8.54 17.30
N ASN A 65 13.89 -9.08 16.91
CA ASN A 65 12.58 -8.74 17.50
C ASN A 65 12.27 -7.24 17.57
N PHE A 66 12.85 -6.43 16.68
CA PHE A 66 12.77 -4.96 16.76
C PHE A 66 11.33 -4.43 16.75
N LEU A 67 10.41 -5.04 16.02
CA LEU A 67 9.00 -4.64 15.98
C LEU A 67 8.30 -4.75 17.35
N VAL A 68 8.77 -5.68 18.19
CA VAL A 68 8.24 -5.85 19.55
C VAL A 68 8.97 -4.96 20.52
N LYS A 69 10.33 -4.99 20.48
CA LYS A 69 11.19 -4.21 21.40
C LYS A 69 10.96 -2.70 21.29
N TYR A 70 10.84 -2.20 20.09
CA TYR A 70 10.80 -0.75 19.77
C TYR A 70 9.46 -0.32 19.17
N ARG A 71 8.38 -1.02 19.52
CA ARG A 71 7.04 -0.78 18.99
C ARG A 71 6.63 0.68 19.09
N ASP A 72 6.70 1.24 20.27
CA ASP A 72 6.22 2.61 20.50
C ASP A 72 7.16 3.65 19.87
N ASP A 73 8.47 3.40 19.83
CA ASP A 73 9.42 4.24 19.11
C ASP A 73 9.10 4.27 17.60
N ILE A 74 8.80 3.11 16.99
CA ILE A 74 8.40 3.00 15.58
C ILE A 74 7.11 3.77 15.33
N LEU A 75 6.12 3.65 16.21
CA LEU A 75 4.82 4.30 16.06
C LEU A 75 4.90 5.83 16.22
N ASN A 76 5.90 6.31 16.94
CA ASN A 76 6.16 7.74 17.19
C ASN A 76 7.08 8.38 16.15
N LEU A 77 7.59 7.63 15.17
CA LEU A 77 8.38 8.21 14.08
C LEU A 77 7.56 9.26 13.30
N PRO A 78 8.12 10.47 13.07
CA PRO A 78 7.36 11.59 12.50
C PRO A 78 6.92 11.40 11.05
N ASN A 79 7.57 10.50 10.32
CA ASN A 79 7.27 10.19 8.92
C ASN A 79 6.23 9.06 8.75
N ARG A 80 5.56 8.65 9.84
CA ARG A 80 4.48 7.69 9.83
C ARG A 80 3.11 8.39 9.96
N THR A 81 2.19 8.09 9.05
CA THR A 81 0.82 8.64 9.10
C THR A 81 -0.11 7.83 10.00
N PRO A 82 -1.26 8.38 10.42
CA PRO A 82 -2.27 7.64 11.18
C PRO A 82 -2.77 6.35 10.50
N ASN A 83 -2.79 6.30 9.15
CA ASN A 83 -3.11 5.09 8.38
C ASN A 83 -1.92 4.16 8.18
N GLY A 84 -0.80 4.44 8.85
CA GLY A 84 0.38 3.59 8.85
C GLY A 84 1.33 3.79 7.66
N ALA A 85 1.04 4.65 6.70
CA ALA A 85 2.00 4.93 5.62
C ALA A 85 3.28 5.53 6.21
N PHE A 86 4.42 4.97 5.83
CA PHE A 86 5.75 5.28 6.34
C PHE A 86 6.64 5.75 5.19
N TYR A 87 6.84 7.06 5.10
CA TYR A 87 7.49 7.69 3.97
C TYR A 87 9.00 7.85 4.16
N PRO A 88 9.81 7.68 3.08
CA PRO A 88 11.25 7.90 3.15
C PRO A 88 11.57 9.36 3.44
N LYS A 89 12.68 9.57 4.17
CA LYS A 89 13.29 10.85 4.48
C LYS A 89 14.76 10.82 4.10
N VAL A 90 15.43 11.97 4.13
CA VAL A 90 16.85 12.10 3.76
C VAL A 90 17.71 11.04 4.44
N GLU A 91 17.42 10.71 5.70
CA GLU A 91 18.21 9.77 6.50
C GLU A 91 18.10 8.32 6.07
N ASN A 92 16.98 7.90 5.49
CA ASN A 92 16.71 6.49 5.13
C ASN A 92 16.37 6.27 3.65
N ILE A 93 16.58 7.28 2.79
CA ILE A 93 16.25 7.19 1.36
C ILE A 93 17.08 6.15 0.62
N LYS A 94 18.32 5.91 1.06
CA LYS A 94 19.19 4.88 0.44
C LYS A 94 18.62 3.48 0.62
N GLU A 95 18.16 3.17 1.82
CA GLU A 95 17.53 1.90 2.15
C GLU A 95 16.21 1.75 1.39
N TYR A 96 15.43 2.81 1.28
CA TYR A 96 14.20 2.81 0.46
C TYR A 96 14.49 2.50 -1.00
N ASN A 97 15.52 3.08 -1.61
CA ASN A 97 15.91 2.78 -2.98
C ASN A 97 16.30 1.31 -3.19
N LYS A 98 16.95 0.67 -2.21
CA LYS A 98 17.23 -0.77 -2.24
C LYS A 98 15.94 -1.60 -2.21
N VAL A 99 14.98 -1.23 -1.33
CA VAL A 99 13.66 -1.88 -1.27
C VAL A 99 12.95 -1.75 -2.62
N GLN A 100 12.92 -0.56 -3.20
CA GLN A 100 12.28 -0.30 -4.49
C GLN A 100 12.93 -1.11 -5.62
N SER A 101 14.26 -1.18 -5.65
CA SER A 101 15.02 -2.00 -6.62
C SER A 101 14.62 -3.48 -6.53
N LEU A 102 14.60 -4.04 -5.32
CA LEU A 102 14.24 -5.45 -5.12
C LEU A 102 12.78 -5.74 -5.49
N ILE A 103 11.85 -4.80 -5.20
CA ILE A 103 10.45 -4.93 -5.63
C ILE A 103 10.39 -5.03 -7.16
N ASN A 104 11.13 -4.20 -7.89
CA ASN A 104 11.18 -4.27 -9.34
C ASN A 104 11.69 -5.63 -9.82
N ASP A 105 12.71 -6.21 -9.18
CA ASP A 105 13.20 -7.55 -9.50
C ASP A 105 12.15 -8.64 -9.22
N ILE A 106 11.41 -8.54 -8.10
CA ILE A 106 10.31 -9.45 -7.77
C ILE A 106 9.18 -9.38 -8.81
N LEU A 107 8.84 -8.18 -9.30
CA LEU A 107 7.83 -8.00 -10.36
C LEU A 107 8.28 -8.67 -11.68
N VAL A 108 9.56 -8.54 -12.04
CA VAL A 108 10.15 -9.20 -13.21
C VAL A 108 10.14 -10.71 -13.03
N GLU A 109 10.62 -11.21 -11.89
CA GLU A 109 10.67 -12.65 -11.58
C GLU A 109 9.32 -13.35 -11.67
N ASN A 110 8.23 -12.64 -11.41
CA ASN A 110 6.86 -13.16 -11.42
C ASN A 110 6.09 -12.80 -12.70
N ASN A 111 6.76 -12.27 -13.72
CA ASN A 111 6.18 -11.86 -15.00
C ASN A 111 5.06 -10.79 -14.89
N LEU A 112 4.99 -10.08 -13.75
CA LEU A 112 3.98 -9.07 -13.52
C LEU A 112 4.21 -7.78 -14.31
N VAL A 113 5.45 -7.48 -14.66
CA VAL A 113 5.81 -6.31 -15.49
C VAL A 113 5.10 -6.30 -16.85
N ASN A 114 4.74 -7.48 -17.37
CA ASN A 114 4.05 -7.61 -18.64
C ASN A 114 2.54 -7.32 -18.54
N GLN A 115 2.00 -7.25 -17.32
CA GLN A 115 0.57 -7.07 -17.05
C GLN A 115 0.21 -5.61 -16.73
N PHE A 116 1.20 -4.82 -16.33
CA PHE A 116 1.01 -3.44 -15.89
C PHE A 116 1.56 -2.42 -16.90
N SER A 117 0.91 -1.26 -16.98
CA SER A 117 1.34 -0.12 -17.83
C SER A 117 2.07 0.95 -17.03
N SER A 118 1.71 1.12 -15.76
CA SER A 118 2.33 2.09 -14.87
C SER A 118 2.16 1.71 -13.39
N PHE A 119 3.00 2.32 -12.55
CA PHE A 119 3.06 2.10 -11.11
C PHE A 119 3.17 3.41 -10.34
N ASP A 120 2.74 3.40 -9.08
CA ASP A 120 3.16 4.37 -8.07
C ASP A 120 4.47 3.91 -7.41
N LEU A 121 5.17 4.81 -6.76
CA LEU A 121 6.25 4.42 -5.85
C LEU A 121 5.69 3.59 -4.69
N SER A 122 6.47 2.61 -4.24
CA SER A 122 6.08 1.74 -3.14
C SER A 122 5.84 2.52 -1.85
N THR A 123 4.73 2.26 -1.19
CA THR A 123 4.43 2.81 0.13
C THR A 123 4.59 1.70 1.17
N ILE A 124 5.57 1.85 2.06
CA ILE A 124 5.69 0.95 3.22
C ILE A 124 4.65 1.36 4.24
N ARG A 125 3.90 0.38 4.79
CA ARG A 125 2.92 0.61 5.84
C ARG A 125 3.30 -0.13 7.11
N ILE A 126 3.18 0.58 8.23
CA ILE A 126 3.36 0.03 9.58
C ILE A 126 2.06 0.23 10.33
N VAL A 127 1.32 -0.86 10.52
CA VAL A 127 -0.02 -0.85 11.12
C VAL A 127 0.05 -1.45 12.52
N ASP A 128 -0.48 -0.71 13.51
CA ASP A 128 -0.62 -1.18 14.89
C ASP A 128 -1.90 -2.04 15.02
N GLY A 129 -1.76 -3.26 15.55
CA GLY A 129 -2.87 -4.17 15.84
C GLY A 129 -3.73 -3.74 17.04
N ARG A 130 -3.32 -2.75 17.82
CA ARG A 130 -4.14 -2.14 18.87
C ARG A 130 -5.13 -1.14 18.27
N GLU A 131 -6.29 -1.00 18.88
CA GLU A 131 -7.21 0.08 18.57
C GLU A 131 -6.58 1.44 18.88
N SER A 132 -6.94 2.45 18.10
CA SER A 132 -6.44 3.81 18.26
C SER A 132 -7.52 4.85 17.94
N ASN A 133 -7.32 6.09 18.35
CA ASN A 133 -8.22 7.21 18.00
C ASN A 133 -8.34 7.41 16.48
N ALA A 134 -7.32 7.00 15.71
CA ALA A 134 -7.36 7.04 14.26
C ALA A 134 -8.48 6.14 13.66
N ASP A 135 -8.93 5.11 14.40
CA ASP A 135 -9.98 4.19 13.94
C ASP A 135 -11.39 4.81 14.03
N SER A 136 -11.56 5.91 14.75
CA SER A 136 -12.82 6.66 14.82
C SER A 136 -13.04 7.60 13.63
N ARG A 137 -12.02 7.85 12.80
CA ARG A 137 -12.14 8.72 11.62
C ARG A 137 -13.14 8.17 10.62
N LEU A 138 -13.80 9.06 9.89
CA LEU A 138 -14.80 8.69 8.87
C LEU A 138 -14.21 7.82 7.75
N SER A 139 -12.93 8.03 7.40
CA SER A 139 -12.16 7.30 6.39
C SER A 139 -11.13 6.33 7.01
N ALA A 140 -11.38 5.80 8.20
CA ALA A 140 -10.48 4.84 8.84
C ALA A 140 -10.43 3.52 8.05
N THR A 141 -9.22 2.99 7.85
CA THR A 141 -9.00 1.74 7.10
C THR A 141 -9.45 0.48 7.84
N THR A 142 -9.85 0.60 9.11
CA THR A 142 -10.52 -0.47 9.87
C THR A 142 -11.99 -0.64 9.47
N ARG A 143 -12.58 0.34 8.79
CA ARG A 143 -13.89 0.22 8.16
C ARG A 143 -13.77 -0.48 6.82
N LEU A 144 -14.77 -1.29 6.48
CA LEU A 144 -14.85 -1.90 5.16
C LEU A 144 -14.97 -0.79 4.10
N HIS A 145 -14.06 -0.75 3.15
CA HIS A 145 -13.97 0.31 2.15
C HIS A 145 -13.40 -0.20 0.82
N SER A 146 -13.54 0.63 -0.20
CA SER A 146 -12.92 0.50 -1.51
C SER A 146 -11.92 1.63 -1.70
N ASP A 147 -10.77 1.35 -2.32
CA ASP A 147 -9.78 2.38 -2.63
C ASP A 147 -10.29 3.38 -3.68
N ALA A 148 -11.31 3.02 -4.48
CA ALA A 148 -12.02 3.97 -5.32
C ALA A 148 -12.58 5.15 -4.50
N TRP A 149 -13.04 4.90 -3.27
CA TRP A 149 -13.57 5.94 -2.38
C TRP A 149 -12.50 6.87 -1.83
N ALA A 150 -11.25 6.40 -1.77
CA ALA A 150 -10.10 7.22 -1.38
C ALA A 150 -9.57 8.10 -2.53
N GLY A 151 -10.16 8.01 -3.72
CA GLY A 151 -9.75 8.78 -4.90
C GLY A 151 -8.48 8.25 -5.57
N HIS A 152 -8.20 6.96 -5.44
CA HIS A 152 -7.13 6.32 -6.20
C HIS A 152 -7.48 6.26 -7.70
N GLU A 153 -6.53 6.67 -8.54
CA GLU A 153 -6.69 6.68 -10.00
C GLU A 153 -6.17 5.39 -10.67
N GLY A 154 -5.62 4.46 -9.87
CA GLY A 154 -5.15 3.17 -10.36
C GLY A 154 -6.28 2.18 -10.58
N ASP A 155 -5.99 1.10 -11.30
CA ASP A 155 -6.94 0.02 -11.51
C ASP A 155 -6.90 -0.97 -10.35
N ALA A 156 -5.71 -1.15 -9.76
CA ALA A 156 -5.49 -2.10 -8.70
C ALA A 156 -4.42 -1.62 -7.71
N ILE A 157 -4.40 -2.25 -6.56
CA ILE A 157 -3.33 -2.18 -5.57
C ILE A 157 -2.63 -3.53 -5.54
N LEU A 158 -1.30 -3.50 -5.59
CA LEU A 158 -0.45 -4.63 -5.26
C LEU A 158 0.02 -4.44 -3.82
N THR A 159 -0.23 -5.42 -2.96
CA THR A 159 0.22 -5.39 -1.56
C THR A 159 1.04 -6.62 -1.21
N ILE A 160 2.09 -6.44 -0.41
CA ILE A 160 2.98 -7.50 0.06
C ILE A 160 3.02 -7.43 1.58
N GLY A 161 2.59 -8.51 2.25
CA GLY A 161 2.85 -8.68 3.68
C GLY A 161 4.31 -9.05 3.91
N VAL A 162 5.10 -8.16 4.56
CA VAL A 162 6.55 -8.34 4.65
C VAL A 162 6.97 -8.94 5.98
N LEU A 163 6.55 -8.36 7.10
CA LEU A 163 6.94 -8.83 8.44
C LEU A 163 5.97 -8.36 9.52
N GLY A 164 6.03 -8.98 10.68
CA GLY A 164 5.23 -8.62 11.84
C GLY A 164 4.18 -9.65 12.21
N ASP A 165 3.16 -9.19 12.92
CA ASP A 165 2.11 -10.04 13.45
C ASP A 165 1.04 -10.34 12.39
N LYS A 166 0.85 -11.64 12.10
CA LYS A 166 -0.15 -12.10 11.12
C LYS A 166 -1.59 -11.88 11.57
N THR A 167 -1.83 -11.69 12.86
CA THR A 167 -3.17 -11.43 13.41
C THR A 167 -3.64 -10.00 13.14
N THR A 168 -2.71 -9.06 12.94
CA THR A 168 -2.97 -7.73 12.38
C THR A 168 -2.99 -7.86 10.87
N SER A 169 -4.16 -8.05 10.26
CA SER A 169 -4.30 -8.47 8.87
C SER A 169 -5.00 -7.42 8.00
N LEU A 170 -5.05 -7.69 6.70
CA LEU A 170 -5.89 -7.02 5.72
C LEU A 170 -6.86 -8.05 5.18
N GLU A 171 -8.15 -7.82 5.39
CA GLU A 171 -9.25 -8.67 4.93
C GLU A 171 -9.74 -8.17 3.57
N PHE A 172 -10.01 -9.09 2.65
CA PHE A 172 -10.57 -8.82 1.33
C PHE A 172 -11.96 -9.40 1.17
N ASN A 173 -12.82 -8.64 0.49
CA ASN A 173 -14.20 -9.02 0.21
C ASN A 173 -14.55 -8.63 -1.23
N LYS A 174 -15.24 -9.51 -1.95
CA LYS A 174 -15.82 -9.15 -3.25
C LYS A 174 -17.26 -8.69 -3.08
N ILE A 175 -17.68 -7.79 -3.94
CA ILE A 175 -19.05 -7.32 -3.98
C ILE A 175 -19.91 -8.38 -4.65
N VAL A 176 -21.06 -8.67 -4.04
CA VAL A 176 -22.09 -9.55 -4.59
C VAL A 176 -23.26 -8.70 -5.07
N GLY A 177 -23.63 -8.85 -6.36
CA GLY A 177 -24.74 -8.14 -6.96
C GLY A 177 -24.37 -6.77 -7.53
N GLU A 178 -25.38 -5.90 -7.65
CA GLU A 178 -25.25 -4.60 -8.29
C GLU A 178 -24.65 -3.55 -7.34
N VAL A 179 -23.90 -2.63 -7.93
CA VAL A 179 -23.41 -1.44 -7.25
C VAL A 179 -24.14 -0.19 -7.74
N SER A 180 -24.20 0.83 -6.89
CA SER A 180 -24.65 2.15 -7.27
C SER A 180 -23.70 2.78 -8.30
N HIS A 181 -24.21 3.64 -9.16
CA HIS A 181 -23.41 4.44 -10.09
C HIS A 181 -22.30 5.23 -9.38
N SER A 182 -22.60 5.73 -8.18
CA SER A 182 -21.63 6.49 -7.34
C SER A 182 -20.62 5.63 -6.60
N PHE A 183 -20.60 4.31 -6.80
CA PHE A 183 -19.65 3.42 -6.10
C PHE A 183 -18.18 3.78 -6.41
N PHE A 184 -17.89 4.22 -7.63
CA PHE A 184 -16.54 4.59 -8.06
C PHE A 184 -16.18 6.08 -7.80
N GLU A 185 -17.07 6.83 -7.14
CA GLU A 185 -16.80 8.21 -6.76
C GLU A 185 -16.14 8.28 -5.39
N THR A 186 -15.33 9.34 -5.18
CA THR A 186 -14.71 9.61 -3.88
C THR A 186 -15.76 9.75 -2.77
N GLN A 187 -15.57 9.08 -1.64
CA GLN A 187 -16.44 9.10 -0.48
C GLN A 187 -15.70 9.67 0.73
N HIS A 188 -16.37 10.52 1.49
CA HIS A 188 -15.80 11.10 2.72
C HIS A 188 -16.03 10.23 3.96
N ASP A 189 -17.10 9.44 3.97
CA ASP A 189 -17.45 8.54 5.07
C ASP A 189 -17.67 7.13 4.55
N TYR A 190 -16.77 6.22 4.96
CA TYR A 190 -16.82 4.83 4.54
C TYR A 190 -18.00 4.05 5.13
N ALA A 191 -18.50 4.47 6.29
CA ALA A 191 -19.70 3.84 6.86
C ALA A 191 -20.96 4.15 6.05
N SER A 192 -21.12 5.40 5.60
CA SER A 192 -22.25 5.77 4.74
C SER A 192 -22.12 5.21 3.32
N ALA A 193 -20.91 5.00 2.83
CA ALA A 193 -20.64 4.37 1.55
C ALA A 193 -21.07 2.90 1.47
N SER A 194 -21.32 2.22 2.60
CA SER A 194 -21.86 0.86 2.63
C SER A 194 -23.23 0.71 1.95
N LYS A 195 -23.94 1.84 1.72
CA LYS A 195 -25.20 1.87 0.99
C LYS A 195 -25.05 1.79 -0.54
N LEU A 196 -23.82 1.90 -1.05
CA LEU A 196 -23.51 1.91 -2.48
C LEU A 196 -23.47 0.50 -3.11
N PHE A 197 -23.56 -0.55 -2.30
CA PHE A 197 -23.61 -1.95 -2.73
C PHE A 197 -24.59 -2.75 -1.88
N LYS A 198 -25.12 -3.86 -2.42
CA LYS A 198 -26.16 -4.65 -1.74
C LYS A 198 -25.58 -5.73 -0.81
N GLY A 199 -24.41 -6.24 -1.12
CA GLY A 199 -23.78 -7.31 -0.34
C GLY A 199 -22.33 -7.53 -0.71
N HIS A 200 -21.64 -8.25 0.16
CA HIS A 200 -20.25 -8.65 -0.06
C HIS A 200 -20.02 -10.05 0.50
N GLU A 201 -18.99 -10.71 -0.01
CA GLU A 201 -18.55 -12.05 0.39
C GLU A 201 -17.07 -11.99 0.73
N TYR A 202 -16.70 -12.55 1.87
CA TYR A 202 -15.30 -12.69 2.28
C TYR A 202 -14.58 -13.61 1.30
N ILE A 203 -13.38 -13.20 0.84
CA ILE A 203 -12.56 -13.96 -0.10
C ILE A 203 -11.18 -14.32 0.44
N GLY A 204 -10.67 -13.64 1.46
CA GLY A 204 -9.37 -13.99 2.04
C GLY A 204 -8.75 -12.87 2.85
N ASN A 205 -7.55 -13.15 3.35
CA ASN A 205 -6.69 -12.21 4.06
C ASN A 205 -5.35 -12.08 3.36
N LEU A 206 -4.64 -10.98 3.65
CA LEU A 206 -3.27 -10.81 3.24
C LEU A 206 -2.38 -11.91 3.84
N GLU A 207 -1.70 -12.64 2.97
CA GLU A 207 -0.72 -13.64 3.36
C GLU A 207 0.71 -13.09 3.23
N PHE A 208 1.56 -13.45 4.21
CA PHE A 208 2.97 -13.07 4.20
C PHE A 208 3.75 -13.97 3.23
N GLY A 209 4.61 -13.37 2.42
CA GLY A 209 5.36 -14.08 1.38
C GLY A 209 4.69 -14.10 0.02
N ASN A 210 3.48 -13.53 -0.09
CA ASN A 210 2.75 -13.41 -1.34
C ASN A 210 2.61 -11.94 -1.75
N MET A 211 2.50 -11.71 -3.05
CA MET A 211 1.98 -10.47 -3.60
C MET A 211 0.48 -10.63 -3.84
N THR A 212 -0.34 -9.86 -3.17
CA THR A 212 -1.78 -9.81 -3.40
C THR A 212 -2.10 -8.60 -4.28
N ILE A 213 -2.75 -8.86 -5.41
CA ILE A 213 -3.19 -7.85 -6.38
C ILE A 213 -4.70 -7.80 -6.28
N PHE A 214 -5.25 -6.68 -5.87
CA PHE A 214 -6.68 -6.51 -5.76
C PHE A 214 -7.16 -5.25 -6.46
N ASP A 215 -8.32 -5.37 -7.09
CA ASP A 215 -8.99 -4.26 -7.78
C ASP A 215 -9.30 -3.13 -6.80
N HIS A 216 -9.21 -1.88 -7.24
CA HIS A 216 -9.58 -0.77 -6.37
C HIS A 216 -11.08 -0.79 -6.00
N ALA A 217 -11.93 -1.54 -6.71
CA ALA A 217 -13.31 -1.82 -6.32
C ALA A 217 -13.43 -2.95 -5.28
N CYS A 218 -12.36 -3.70 -5.02
CA CYS A 218 -12.37 -4.74 -3.98
C CYS A 218 -12.57 -4.11 -2.61
N LEU A 219 -13.59 -4.57 -1.90
CA LEU A 219 -13.82 -4.13 -0.53
C LEU A 219 -12.78 -4.77 0.39
N HIS A 220 -12.16 -3.95 1.23
CA HIS A 220 -11.17 -4.45 2.17
C HIS A 220 -11.16 -3.63 3.47
N ARG A 221 -10.56 -4.20 4.51
CA ARG A 221 -10.35 -3.50 5.79
C ARG A 221 -9.17 -4.04 6.56
N THR A 222 -8.57 -3.19 7.38
CA THR A 222 -7.59 -3.60 8.37
C THR A 222 -8.29 -4.28 9.54
N ILE A 223 -7.89 -5.51 9.86
CA ILE A 223 -8.30 -6.23 11.06
C ILE A 223 -7.27 -5.99 12.15
N LYS A 224 -7.72 -5.52 13.30
CA LYS A 224 -6.93 -5.33 14.50
C LYS A 224 -7.39 -6.31 15.57
N SER A 225 -6.48 -7.14 16.03
CA SER A 225 -6.76 -8.20 17.01
C SER A 225 -6.08 -7.97 18.36
N GLY A 226 -5.61 -6.73 18.62
CA GLY A 226 -4.78 -6.41 19.79
C GLY A 226 -3.34 -6.91 19.68
N GLY A 227 -2.97 -7.52 18.55
CA GLY A 227 -1.65 -8.08 18.27
C GLY A 227 -0.54 -7.06 18.05
N GLY A 228 0.55 -7.52 17.44
CA GLY A 228 1.73 -6.72 17.16
C GLY A 228 1.60 -5.80 15.95
N LEU A 229 2.74 -5.22 15.55
CA LEU A 229 2.83 -4.46 14.32
C LEU A 229 2.79 -5.37 13.09
N ARG A 230 2.11 -4.94 12.04
CA ARG A 230 2.23 -5.49 10.69
C ARG A 230 2.95 -4.49 9.80
N VAL A 231 3.91 -4.98 9.03
CA VAL A 231 4.56 -4.20 7.97
C VAL A 231 4.18 -4.80 6.62
N SER A 232 3.65 -3.96 5.74
CA SER A 232 3.33 -4.29 4.35
C SER A 232 3.85 -3.22 3.39
N ILE A 233 3.86 -3.55 2.11
CA ILE A 233 4.19 -2.63 1.02
C ILE A 233 2.98 -2.56 0.12
N ASP A 234 2.53 -1.36 -0.21
CA ASP A 234 1.44 -1.10 -1.14
C ASP A 234 1.94 -0.33 -2.36
N ILE A 235 1.49 -0.72 -3.53
CA ILE A 235 1.85 -0.12 -4.81
C ILE A 235 0.58 0.03 -5.65
N GLY A 236 0.21 1.26 -6.00
CA GLY A 236 -0.84 1.50 -6.97
C GLY A 236 -0.37 1.10 -8.37
N VAL A 237 -1.17 0.32 -9.09
CA VAL A 237 -0.82 -0.17 -10.43
C VAL A 237 -1.93 0.13 -11.42
N SER A 238 -1.55 0.32 -12.69
CA SER A 238 -2.51 0.39 -13.80
C SER A 238 -2.34 -0.84 -14.69
N LEU A 239 -3.44 -1.55 -14.93
CA LEU A 239 -3.45 -2.74 -15.77
C LEU A 239 -3.33 -2.35 -17.26
N LYS A 240 -2.61 -3.11 -18.07
CA LYS A 240 -2.59 -2.90 -19.53
C LYS A 240 -3.99 -3.10 -20.13
N ALA A 241 -4.72 -4.08 -19.63
CA ALA A 241 -6.08 -4.39 -20.07
C ALA A 241 -7.09 -3.25 -19.84
N SER A 242 -6.82 -2.34 -18.90
CA SER A 242 -7.71 -1.23 -18.54
C SER A 242 -7.34 0.09 -19.23
N SER A 243 -6.31 0.12 -20.06
CA SER A 243 -5.82 1.35 -20.67
C SER A 243 -6.96 2.12 -21.38
N GLY A 244 -7.41 3.21 -20.77
CA GLY A 244 -8.47 4.09 -21.26
C GLY A 244 -9.85 3.90 -20.61
N LEU A 245 -10.04 2.96 -19.68
CA LEU A 245 -11.38 2.62 -19.13
C LEU A 245 -11.76 3.40 -17.87
N LEU A 246 -10.79 3.93 -17.13
CA LEU A 246 -11.02 4.62 -15.87
C LEU A 246 -10.36 6.00 -15.90
N LYS A 247 -11.06 6.98 -16.44
CA LYS A 247 -10.80 8.38 -16.13
C LYS A 247 -11.76 8.78 -15.01
N ASN A 248 -11.27 8.84 -13.79
CA ASN A 248 -11.97 9.52 -12.72
C ASN A 248 -11.89 11.03 -13.03
N GLU A 249 -12.97 11.62 -13.53
CA GLU A 249 -13.01 13.04 -13.92
C GLU A 249 -12.91 14.01 -12.73
N LYS A 250 -13.05 13.50 -11.51
CA LYS A 250 -12.85 14.29 -10.29
C LYS A 250 -11.39 14.14 -9.86
N LYS A 251 -10.69 15.27 -9.77
CA LYS A 251 -9.30 15.43 -9.32
C LYS A 251 -8.99 14.47 -8.17
N GLY A 252 -8.49 13.29 -8.51
CA GLY A 252 -7.88 12.36 -7.59
C GLY A 252 -6.59 12.94 -7.02
N ARG A 253 -5.96 12.24 -6.12
CA ARG A 253 -4.62 12.56 -5.65
C ARG A 253 -3.70 12.61 -6.85
N ASN A 254 -2.99 13.71 -7.02
CA ASN A 254 -1.99 13.89 -8.09
C ASN A 254 -0.75 13.01 -7.78
N ILE A 255 -0.92 11.69 -7.76
CA ILE A 255 0.18 10.73 -7.63
C ILE A 255 0.75 10.54 -9.02
N LYS A 256 2.03 10.88 -9.20
CA LYS A 256 2.72 10.72 -10.48
C LYS A 256 2.88 9.25 -10.80
N LYS A 257 2.09 8.74 -11.72
CA LYS A 257 2.26 7.39 -12.28
C LYS A 257 3.54 7.30 -13.09
N ILE A 258 4.34 6.28 -12.82
CA ILE A 258 5.61 6.01 -13.51
C ILE A 258 5.35 4.89 -14.50
N LYS A 259 5.71 5.08 -15.77
CA LYS A 259 5.61 4.03 -16.79
C LYS A 259 6.49 2.84 -16.41
N ILE A 260 6.11 1.64 -16.83
CA ILE A 260 6.81 0.41 -16.44
C ILE A 260 8.31 0.45 -16.77
N ASP A 261 8.69 0.92 -17.96
CA ASP A 261 10.09 0.97 -18.39
C ASP A 261 10.96 1.91 -17.53
N ASP A 262 10.37 3.00 -17.04
CA ASP A 262 11.04 3.93 -16.14
C ASP A 262 11.02 3.39 -14.70
N MET A 263 9.92 2.73 -14.28
CA MET A 263 9.82 2.12 -12.95
C MET A 263 10.90 1.06 -12.72
N LEU A 264 11.21 0.24 -13.72
CA LEU A 264 12.24 -0.80 -13.61
C LEU A 264 13.65 -0.23 -13.38
N LYS A 265 13.87 1.04 -13.67
CA LYS A 265 15.14 1.75 -13.42
C LYS A 265 15.20 2.35 -12.02
N VAL A 266 14.05 2.58 -11.37
CA VAL A 266 13.98 3.21 -10.04
C VAL A 266 14.66 2.34 -8.99
N GLY A 267 15.51 2.96 -8.20
CA GLY A 267 16.34 2.30 -7.19
C GLY A 267 17.65 1.72 -7.76
N LYS A 268 17.84 1.77 -9.08
CA LYS A 268 19.04 1.27 -9.81
C LYS A 268 19.73 2.38 -10.59
N GLU A 269 19.12 2.80 -11.69
CA GLU A 269 19.64 3.83 -12.60
C GLU A 269 19.07 5.22 -12.24
N THR A 270 17.84 5.24 -11.78
CA THR A 270 17.13 6.45 -11.33
C THR A 270 16.84 6.31 -9.84
N LEU A 271 17.24 7.27 -9.04
CA LEU A 271 17.04 7.22 -7.59
C LEU A 271 15.82 8.05 -7.18
N VAL A 272 15.12 7.54 -6.17
CA VAL A 272 14.16 8.35 -5.43
C VAL A 272 14.94 9.25 -4.49
N GLU A 273 14.60 10.53 -4.47
CA GLU A 273 15.19 11.54 -3.61
C GLU A 273 14.17 12.01 -2.57
N ALA A 274 14.62 12.17 -1.34
CA ALA A 274 13.86 12.82 -0.28
C ALA A 274 14.43 14.21 -0.03
N THR A 275 13.56 15.21 0.05
CA THR A 275 13.93 16.61 0.28
C THR A 275 13.69 17.07 1.72
N GLU A 276 13.19 16.21 2.58
CA GLU A 276 12.84 16.51 3.97
C GLU A 276 13.52 15.51 4.91
N THR A 277 14.08 16.03 6.00
CA THR A 277 14.64 15.23 7.10
C THR A 277 13.55 14.77 8.08
N LEU A 278 13.88 13.81 8.95
CA LEU A 278 12.97 13.39 10.04
C LEU A 278 12.68 14.53 11.01
N GLU A 279 13.67 15.38 11.31
CA GLU A 279 13.51 16.53 12.19
C GLU A 279 12.59 17.60 11.56
N GLU A 280 12.77 17.93 10.28
CA GLU A 280 11.89 18.85 9.57
C GLU A 280 10.46 18.31 9.51
N CYS A 281 10.29 17.00 9.28
CA CYS A 281 9.00 16.35 9.30
C CYS A 281 8.34 16.48 10.69
N TYR A 282 9.08 16.21 11.77
CA TYR A 282 8.59 16.40 13.14
C TYR A 282 8.16 17.85 13.38
N ASN A 283 9.01 18.82 13.05
CA ASN A 283 8.74 20.25 13.28
C ASN A 283 7.51 20.75 12.50
N ARG A 284 7.25 20.19 11.33
CA ARG A 284 6.07 20.52 10.53
C ARG A 284 4.76 20.03 11.15
N PHE A 285 4.78 18.88 11.84
CA PHE A 285 3.58 18.21 12.32
C PHE A 285 3.39 18.24 13.85
N LYS A 286 4.39 18.70 14.63
CA LYS A 286 4.33 18.70 16.12
C LYS A 286 3.13 19.46 16.69
N ASP A 287 2.67 20.51 16.00
CA ASP A 287 1.55 21.35 16.41
C ASP A 287 0.23 21.01 15.71
N ASP A 288 0.28 20.17 14.66
CA ASP A 288 -0.88 19.71 13.91
C ASP A 288 -1.25 18.28 14.31
N LYS A 289 -2.53 18.09 14.68
CA LYS A 289 -3.04 16.73 14.76
C LYS A 289 -3.05 16.16 13.35
N TYR A 290 -2.37 15.03 13.14
CA TYR A 290 -2.25 14.32 11.84
C TYR A 290 -3.56 14.15 11.07
N ASP A 291 -4.71 14.21 11.77
CA ASP A 291 -6.05 14.13 11.17
C ASP A 291 -6.38 15.27 10.20
N LYS A 292 -5.60 16.37 10.23
CA LYS A 292 -5.81 17.55 9.39
C LYS A 292 -4.82 17.69 8.25
N VAL A 293 -3.75 16.87 8.22
CA VAL A 293 -2.70 16.99 7.19
C VAL A 293 -3.13 16.26 5.92
N PRO A 294 -3.32 16.96 4.80
CA PRO A 294 -3.59 16.33 3.51
C PRO A 294 -2.43 15.42 3.14
N VAL A 295 -2.72 14.19 2.73
CA VAL A 295 -1.71 13.19 2.29
C VAL A 295 -0.82 13.76 1.17
N SER A 296 -1.30 14.71 0.37
CA SER A 296 -0.54 15.43 -0.64
C SER A 296 0.70 16.15 -0.11
N TYR A 297 0.71 16.62 1.13
CA TYR A 297 1.88 17.28 1.72
C TYR A 297 3.04 16.30 1.97
N ILE A 298 2.75 15.02 2.15
CA ILE A 298 3.76 14.01 2.45
C ILE A 298 4.43 13.54 1.15
N HIS A 299 3.68 13.48 0.04
CA HIS A 299 4.19 13.08 -1.28
C HIS A 299 5.05 14.15 -1.98
N ASN A 300 4.84 15.42 -1.67
CA ASN A 300 5.60 16.53 -2.29
C ASN A 300 7.08 16.59 -1.87
N THR A 301 7.50 15.74 -0.94
CA THR A 301 8.88 15.68 -0.44
C THR A 301 9.68 14.51 -1.04
N ILE A 302 9.12 13.79 -2.01
CA ILE A 302 9.78 12.67 -2.71
C ILE A 302 9.80 12.97 -4.20
N ASN A 303 10.99 13.00 -4.77
CA ASN A 303 11.22 13.20 -6.19
C ASN A 303 11.91 11.99 -6.81
N ILE A 304 11.75 11.82 -8.12
CA ILE A 304 12.57 10.90 -8.91
C ILE A 304 13.56 11.78 -9.66
N GLY A 305 14.82 11.64 -9.28
CA GLY A 305 15.95 12.36 -9.90
C GLY A 305 16.33 11.79 -11.26
#